data_c3bee1c51f24a2ac82fa4c3633208614
#
_entry.id   c3bee1c51f24a2ac82fa4c3633208614
#
_cell.length_a   1.000
_cell.length_b   1.000
_cell.length_c   1.000
_cell.angle_alpha   90.00
_cell.angle_beta   90.00
_cell.angle_gamma   90.00
#
_symmetry.space_group_name_H-M   'P 1'
#
loop_
_entity.id
_entity.type
_entity.pdbx_description
1 polymer ?
#
loop_
_entity_poly.entity_id
_entity_poly.type
_entity_poly.pdbx_seq_one_letter_code
_entity_poly.pdbx_strand_id
1 'polypeptide(L)'
;MIESRGCPINQGPIKLIDSIGELFNILDLNKNGELSRSELHGSARRLGWHWKQAPLLAVLDLLAVPRPISKNNFISYMTQISEDPQGPFGKVLLNTPYFSSSTASKKTDISEPKNGVVGKKILKKQRPEFHDPPNTEMISLLKRLTHLEVANTYRNFLKNEGVKKLKIKTHRAAVLVIDPQRSFTQGVWMRSIGAEGERQVKPIQLAFDTCARWLHKNSGRIETMFTRCPFPPGSYDWDDAFTGIIDGKQLYFIKPGNSVLSPSTNGFREWVQRFMDNGKNILVMAGCTLNSCVRKSSIETQRYFQDRKLQVVVDLSMSGARAANFMPSFLYGGSSAVESAVREMMGAKVWVADAIQWI
;
A
#
# COMPACT_ATOMS: atom_id res chain seq x y z
N MET A 1 -46.05 0.38 -15.73
CA MET A 1 -45.61 1.74 -15.44
C MET A 1 -45.36 1.81 -13.93
N ILE A 2 -44.13 1.69 -13.49
CA ILE A 2 -43.71 1.85 -12.11
C ILE A 2 -42.91 3.15 -12.06
N GLU A 3 -43.54 4.18 -11.47
CA GLU A 3 -42.95 5.49 -11.29
C GLU A 3 -41.73 5.39 -10.35
N SER A 4 -40.57 5.78 -10.85
CA SER A 4 -39.36 6.02 -10.08
C SER A 4 -39.55 7.28 -9.23
N ARG A 5 -39.78 7.11 -7.93
CA ARG A 5 -39.75 8.22 -6.98
C ARG A 5 -38.30 8.73 -6.86
N GLY A 6 -38.07 9.89 -7.46
CA GLY A 6 -36.83 10.65 -7.31
C GLY A 6 -36.61 11.04 -5.85
N CYS A 7 -35.42 10.81 -5.37
CA CYS A 7 -34.95 11.32 -4.08
C CYS A 7 -34.89 12.85 -4.14
N PRO A 8 -35.39 13.61 -3.18
CA PRO A 8 -35.40 15.07 -3.21
C PRO A 8 -33.96 15.58 -3.00
N ILE A 9 -33.32 16.05 -4.04
CA ILE A 9 -32.05 16.78 -3.99
C ILE A 9 -32.41 18.26 -3.95
N ASN A 10 -32.55 18.83 -2.76
CA ASN A 10 -32.40 20.26 -2.53
C ASN A 10 -32.18 20.53 -1.03
N GLN A 11 -30.97 20.35 -0.58
CA GLN A 11 -30.53 20.84 0.72
C GLN A 11 -29.33 21.74 0.49
N GLY A 12 -29.46 22.99 0.95
CA GLY A 12 -28.41 24.01 0.96
C GLY A 12 -27.12 23.53 1.64
N PRO A 13 -26.07 24.35 1.78
CA PRO A 13 -24.77 23.91 2.26
C PRO A 13 -24.94 23.26 3.64
N ILE A 14 -24.91 21.92 3.66
CA ILE A 14 -24.94 21.12 4.90
C ILE A 14 -23.71 21.54 5.69
N LYS A 15 -23.88 21.97 6.92
CA LYS A 15 -22.76 22.21 7.82
C LYS A 15 -21.98 20.90 7.93
N LEU A 16 -20.80 20.88 7.33
CA LEU A 16 -20.02 19.67 7.15
C LEU A 16 -19.75 18.92 8.47
N ILE A 17 -19.62 19.67 9.57
CA ILE A 17 -19.42 19.14 10.92
C ILE A 17 -20.62 18.32 11.40
N ASP A 18 -21.84 18.77 11.16
CA ASP A 18 -23.05 18.05 11.56
C ASP A 18 -23.20 16.76 10.77
N SER A 19 -22.86 16.81 9.48
CA SER A 19 -22.86 15.62 8.60
C SER A 19 -21.81 14.58 8.99
N ILE A 20 -20.62 15.00 9.40
CA ILE A 20 -19.55 14.09 9.85
C ILE A 20 -19.94 13.45 11.19
N GLY A 21 -20.51 14.21 12.11
CA GLY A 21 -21.00 13.70 13.39
C GLY A 21 -22.14 12.71 13.23
N GLU A 22 -23.07 12.97 12.31
CA GLU A 22 -24.14 12.04 11.96
C GLU A 22 -23.61 10.76 11.32
N LEU A 23 -22.66 10.87 10.41
CA LEU A 23 -22.01 9.71 9.82
C LEU A 23 -21.35 8.84 10.88
N PHE A 24 -20.62 9.46 11.84
CA PHE A 24 -20.06 8.72 12.97
C PHE A 24 -21.15 7.96 13.74
N ASN A 25 -22.26 8.63 14.09
CA ASN A 25 -23.35 8.03 14.86
C ASN A 25 -24.05 6.87 14.12
N ILE A 26 -24.06 6.91 12.77
CA ILE A 26 -24.56 5.80 11.94
C ILE A 26 -23.59 4.61 11.96
N LEU A 27 -22.29 4.87 11.99
CA LEU A 27 -21.23 3.86 11.99
C LEU A 27 -21.06 3.22 13.37
N ASP A 28 -21.17 4.00 14.45
CA ASP A 28 -21.07 3.55 15.85
C ASP A 28 -22.36 2.81 16.27
N LEU A 29 -22.33 1.49 16.11
CA LEU A 29 -23.51 0.63 16.29
C LEU A 29 -23.90 0.43 17.74
N ASN A 30 -22.91 0.30 18.60
CA ASN A 30 -23.08 0.04 20.02
C ASN A 30 -23.18 1.33 20.86
N LYS A 31 -23.01 2.50 20.20
CA LYS A 31 -23.09 3.85 20.78
C LYS A 31 -22.10 4.08 21.93
N ASN A 32 -20.92 3.48 21.84
CA ASN A 32 -19.87 3.63 22.83
C ASN A 32 -18.94 4.82 22.60
N GLY A 33 -19.13 5.55 21.49
CA GLY A 33 -18.30 6.71 21.12
C GLY A 33 -16.99 6.35 20.43
N GLU A 34 -16.83 5.09 20.01
CA GLU A 34 -15.68 4.58 19.32
C GLU A 34 -16.10 3.70 18.13
N LEU A 35 -15.36 3.76 17.03
CA LEU A 35 -15.58 2.90 15.87
C LEU A 35 -14.58 1.76 15.85
N SER A 36 -15.04 0.58 16.15
CA SER A 36 -14.30 -0.65 15.96
C SER A 36 -14.29 -1.08 14.49
N ARG A 37 -13.35 -1.94 14.13
CA ARG A 37 -13.30 -2.52 12.78
C ARG A 37 -14.55 -3.33 12.43
N SER A 38 -15.11 -4.03 13.40
CA SER A 38 -16.36 -4.79 13.21
C SER A 38 -17.57 -3.89 12.93
N GLU A 39 -17.63 -2.73 13.57
CA GLU A 39 -18.68 -1.73 13.34
C GLU A 39 -18.57 -1.09 11.97
N LEU A 40 -17.36 -0.72 11.56
CA LEU A 40 -17.12 -0.23 10.22
C LEU A 40 -17.58 -1.23 9.15
N HIS A 41 -17.27 -2.53 9.32
CA HIS A 41 -17.71 -3.58 8.40
C HIS A 41 -19.22 -3.81 8.44
N GLY A 42 -19.82 -3.83 9.62
CA GLY A 42 -21.26 -4.01 9.80
C GLY A 42 -22.07 -2.86 9.23
N SER A 43 -21.60 -1.63 9.45
CA SER A 43 -22.27 -0.40 8.99
C SER A 43 -22.15 -0.23 7.47
N ALA A 44 -21.01 -0.54 6.88
CA ALA A 44 -20.84 -0.51 5.43
C ALA A 44 -21.88 -1.35 4.71
N ARG A 45 -22.18 -2.56 5.24
CA ARG A 45 -23.20 -3.44 4.69
C ARG A 45 -24.61 -2.83 4.79
N ARG A 46 -24.95 -2.18 5.92
CA ARG A 46 -26.25 -1.53 6.12
C ARG A 46 -26.46 -0.28 5.26
N LEU A 47 -25.37 0.46 5.00
CA LEU A 47 -25.38 1.61 4.12
C LEU A 47 -25.36 1.22 2.63
N GLY A 48 -25.41 -0.07 2.31
CA GLY A 48 -25.32 -0.55 0.93
C GLY A 48 -23.94 -0.35 0.33
N TRP A 49 -22.92 -0.08 1.14
CA TRP A 49 -21.56 0.10 0.69
C TRP A 49 -20.87 -1.25 0.59
N HIS A 50 -20.27 -1.51 -0.55
CA HIS A 50 -19.35 -2.63 -0.65
C HIS A 50 -18.04 -2.25 0.05
N TRP A 51 -17.85 -2.77 1.25
CA TRP A 51 -16.69 -2.54 2.10
C TRP A 51 -15.37 -2.55 1.32
N LYS A 52 -15.15 -3.55 0.47
CA LYS A 52 -13.92 -3.69 -0.32
C LYS A 52 -13.77 -2.66 -1.44
N GLN A 53 -14.83 -1.93 -1.78
CA GLN A 53 -14.89 -0.98 -2.89
C GLN A 53 -15.00 0.47 -2.43
N ALA A 54 -15.30 0.72 -1.17
CA ALA A 54 -15.43 2.08 -0.64
C ALA A 54 -14.07 2.59 -0.13
N PRO A 55 -13.39 3.51 -0.84
CA PRO A 55 -12.04 3.98 -0.46
C PRO A 55 -11.99 4.56 0.94
N LEU A 56 -13.02 5.32 1.34
CA LEU A 56 -13.12 5.91 2.68
C LEU A 56 -13.14 4.84 3.77
N LEU A 57 -13.95 3.79 3.60
CA LEU A 57 -14.04 2.72 4.59
C LEU A 57 -12.75 1.92 4.68
N ALA A 58 -12.03 1.76 3.57
CA ALA A 58 -10.72 1.12 3.58
C ALA A 58 -9.71 1.93 4.42
N VAL A 59 -9.75 3.26 4.31
CA VAL A 59 -8.91 4.15 5.14
C VAL A 59 -9.32 4.06 6.61
N LEU A 60 -10.61 4.13 6.92
CA LEU A 60 -11.11 4.02 8.29
C LEU A 60 -10.80 2.65 8.92
N ASP A 61 -10.86 1.56 8.13
CA ASP A 61 -10.47 0.22 8.59
C ASP A 61 -9.01 0.15 9.02
N LEU A 62 -8.14 0.77 8.23
CA LEU A 62 -6.72 0.86 8.57
C LEU A 62 -6.50 1.70 9.85
N LEU A 63 -7.26 2.76 10.05
CA LEU A 63 -7.22 3.62 11.24
C LEU A 63 -7.72 2.91 12.50
N ALA A 64 -8.69 2.01 12.37
CA ALA A 64 -9.27 1.25 13.48
C ALA A 64 -8.39 0.09 13.99
N VAL A 65 -7.19 -0.07 13.45
CA VAL A 65 -6.22 -1.09 13.89
C VAL A 65 -4.98 -0.39 14.45
N PRO A 66 -4.52 -0.69 15.67
CA PRO A 66 -4.99 -1.70 16.65
C PRO A 66 -6.08 -1.24 17.60
N ARG A 67 -6.52 0.01 17.54
CA ARG A 67 -7.49 0.58 18.48
C ARG A 67 -8.70 1.13 17.74
N PRO A 68 -9.89 1.09 18.33
CA PRO A 68 -11.06 1.77 17.80
C PRO A 68 -10.81 3.28 17.56
N ILE A 69 -11.48 3.85 16.57
CA ILE A 69 -11.40 5.28 16.27
C ILE A 69 -12.36 6.02 17.19
N SER A 70 -11.87 6.87 18.06
CA SER A 70 -12.72 7.74 18.86
C SER A 70 -13.47 8.76 18.00
N LYS A 71 -14.64 9.22 18.46
CA LYS A 71 -15.44 10.22 17.76
C LYS A 71 -14.65 11.48 17.41
N ASN A 72 -13.82 11.98 18.33
CA ASN A 72 -13.01 13.16 18.08
C ASN A 72 -11.96 12.94 17.00
N ASN A 73 -11.31 11.78 17.00
CA ASN A 73 -10.33 11.43 15.95
C ASN A 73 -11.01 11.27 14.59
N PHE A 74 -12.19 10.63 14.55
CA PHE A 74 -12.97 10.50 13.33
C PHE A 74 -13.34 11.87 12.75
N ILE A 75 -13.88 12.77 13.58
CA ILE A 75 -14.25 14.13 13.17
C ILE A 75 -13.01 14.87 12.68
N SER A 76 -11.91 14.82 13.41
CA SER A 76 -10.66 15.47 13.03
C SER A 76 -10.16 14.97 11.66
N TYR A 77 -10.13 13.66 11.42
CA TYR A 77 -9.72 13.07 10.14
C TYR A 77 -10.65 13.51 9.01
N MET A 78 -11.96 13.46 9.22
CA MET A 78 -12.92 13.81 8.20
C MET A 78 -12.90 15.31 7.87
N THR A 79 -12.66 16.16 8.87
CA THR A 79 -12.50 17.62 8.67
C THR A 79 -11.26 17.93 7.84
N GLN A 80 -10.11 17.34 8.17
CA GLN A 80 -8.89 17.51 7.38
C GLN A 80 -9.06 17.07 5.92
N ILE A 81 -9.81 15.99 5.71
CA ILE A 81 -10.15 15.52 4.36
C ILE A 81 -10.98 16.56 3.61
N SER A 82 -11.90 17.22 4.30
CA SER A 82 -12.82 18.19 3.70
C SER A 82 -12.18 19.55 3.42
N GLU A 83 -11.18 19.92 4.20
CA GLU A 83 -10.45 21.19 4.04
C GLU A 83 -9.49 21.17 2.85
N ASP A 84 -9.02 20.01 2.44
CA ASP A 84 -8.22 19.82 1.22
C ASP A 84 -8.85 18.82 0.25
N PRO A 85 -9.90 19.21 -0.50
CA PRO A 85 -10.56 18.32 -1.43
C PRO A 85 -9.69 17.92 -2.62
N GLN A 86 -8.60 18.62 -2.89
CA GLN A 86 -7.61 18.26 -3.91
C GLN A 86 -6.44 17.46 -3.36
N GLY A 87 -6.33 17.40 -2.05
CA GLY A 87 -5.35 16.58 -1.36
C GLY A 87 -5.61 15.09 -1.54
N PRO A 88 -4.67 14.26 -1.06
CA PRO A 88 -4.75 12.83 -1.22
C PRO A 88 -6.02 12.22 -0.59
N PHE A 89 -6.48 12.78 0.51
CA PHE A 89 -7.72 12.35 1.19
C PHE A 89 -8.98 12.87 0.51
N GLY A 90 -8.99 14.14 0.10
CA GLY A 90 -10.14 14.73 -0.60
C GLY A 90 -10.46 13.98 -1.89
N LYS A 91 -9.46 13.57 -2.65
CA LYS A 91 -9.65 12.74 -3.85
C LYS A 91 -10.25 11.36 -3.56
N VAL A 92 -9.95 10.77 -2.40
CA VAL A 92 -10.57 9.52 -1.96
C VAL A 92 -12.06 9.73 -1.66
N LEU A 93 -12.41 10.84 -1.01
CA LEU A 93 -13.80 11.20 -0.70
C LEU A 93 -14.62 11.51 -1.95
N LEU A 94 -14.08 12.30 -2.88
CA LEU A 94 -14.77 12.66 -4.12
C LEU A 94 -15.17 11.45 -4.97
N ASN A 95 -14.47 10.33 -4.80
CA ASN A 95 -14.76 9.06 -5.47
C ASN A 95 -15.68 8.13 -4.66
N THR A 96 -16.18 8.56 -3.49
CA THR A 96 -17.17 7.78 -2.72
C THR A 96 -18.59 8.25 -3.03
N PRO A 97 -19.53 7.34 -3.31
CA PRO A 97 -20.90 7.70 -3.71
C PRO A 97 -21.65 8.60 -2.72
N TYR A 98 -21.21 8.62 -1.46
CA TYR A 98 -21.85 9.37 -0.39
C TYR A 98 -21.57 10.88 -0.42
N PHE A 99 -20.47 11.30 -1.03
CA PHE A 99 -20.02 12.69 -1.05
C PHE A 99 -20.09 13.34 -2.44
N SER A 100 -20.51 12.59 -3.47
CA SER A 100 -20.50 13.05 -4.86
C SER A 100 -21.66 13.96 -5.28
N SER A 101 -22.45 14.48 -4.33
CA SER A 101 -23.70 15.18 -4.68
C SER A 101 -23.61 16.69 -4.89
N SER A 102 -22.45 17.34 -4.84
CA SER A 102 -22.44 18.82 -4.94
C SER A 102 -21.45 19.51 -5.88
N THR A 103 -20.62 18.79 -6.63
CA THR A 103 -19.79 19.45 -7.64
C THR A 103 -19.80 18.70 -8.96
N ALA A 104 -20.73 19.12 -9.82
CA ALA A 104 -20.74 18.76 -11.22
C ALA A 104 -19.42 19.17 -11.90
N SER A 105 -18.81 18.16 -12.47
CA SER A 105 -17.94 18.17 -13.64
C SER A 105 -17.19 19.48 -13.97
N LYS A 106 -15.93 19.56 -13.62
CA LYS A 106 -14.95 20.01 -14.57
C LYS A 106 -14.11 18.81 -14.98
N LYS A 107 -14.27 18.39 -16.24
CA LYS A 107 -13.31 17.55 -16.93
C LYS A 107 -11.95 18.21 -16.78
N THR A 108 -11.12 17.71 -15.92
CA THR A 108 -9.70 17.99 -15.97
C THR A 108 -9.14 17.07 -17.02
N ASP A 109 -8.74 17.63 -18.13
CA ASP A 109 -7.89 16.97 -19.12
C ASP A 109 -6.72 16.36 -18.37
N ILE A 110 -6.69 15.03 -18.37
CA ILE A 110 -5.55 14.27 -17.88
C ILE A 110 -4.47 14.50 -18.94
N SER A 111 -3.61 15.50 -18.67
CA SER A 111 -2.39 15.65 -19.43
C SER A 111 -1.62 14.33 -19.33
N GLU A 112 -1.29 13.76 -20.49
CA GLU A 112 -0.46 12.56 -20.60
C GLU A 112 0.75 12.70 -19.70
N PRO A 113 1.08 11.68 -18.89
CA PRO A 113 2.27 11.69 -18.07
C PRO A 113 3.47 11.68 -19.01
N LYS A 114 4.10 12.83 -19.15
CA LYS A 114 5.42 12.93 -19.80
C LYS A 114 6.37 12.01 -19.06
N ASN A 115 7.03 11.11 -19.78
CA ASN A 115 8.03 10.17 -19.31
C ASN A 115 8.87 10.78 -18.19
N GLY A 116 8.63 10.36 -16.96
CA GLY A 116 9.38 10.78 -15.80
C GLY A 116 10.76 10.15 -15.82
N VAL A 117 11.69 10.82 -16.45
CA VAL A 117 13.12 10.54 -16.31
C VAL A 117 13.46 10.86 -14.86
N VAL A 118 13.79 9.86 -14.06
CA VAL A 118 14.42 10.04 -12.76
C VAL A 118 15.65 10.94 -12.96
N GLY A 119 15.61 12.14 -12.39
CA GLY A 119 16.51 13.22 -12.73
C GLY A 119 17.99 12.89 -12.58
N LYS A 120 18.74 13.14 -13.62
CA LYS A 120 20.21 12.97 -13.72
C LYS A 120 21.06 13.85 -12.78
N LYS A 121 20.51 14.54 -11.80
CA LYS A 121 21.23 15.64 -11.11
C LYS A 121 21.69 15.40 -9.66
N ILE A 122 21.61 14.20 -9.11
CA ILE A 122 21.98 13.95 -7.69
C ILE A 122 23.18 13.02 -7.53
N LEU A 123 24.20 13.10 -8.38
CA LEU A 123 25.32 12.18 -8.28
C LEU A 123 26.66 12.88 -8.22
N LYS A 124 26.95 13.54 -7.07
CA LYS A 124 28.33 13.89 -6.67
C LYS A 124 28.50 13.79 -5.16
N LYS A 125 28.21 12.63 -4.56
CA LYS A 125 28.79 12.25 -3.25
C LYS A 125 29.28 10.80 -3.38
N GLN A 126 30.45 10.55 -2.79
CA GLN A 126 31.18 9.28 -2.83
C GLN A 126 30.24 8.09 -2.66
N ARG A 127 30.31 7.16 -3.61
CA ARG A 127 29.51 5.93 -3.63
C ARG A 127 30.01 4.99 -2.55
N PRO A 128 29.19 4.63 -1.54
CA PRO A 128 29.46 3.42 -0.79
C PRO A 128 29.37 2.22 -1.75
N GLU A 129 30.26 1.26 -1.65
CA GLU A 129 30.11 -0.02 -2.33
C GLU A 129 28.91 -0.75 -1.73
N PHE A 130 27.80 -0.78 -2.46
CA PHE A 130 26.61 -1.49 -2.05
C PHE A 130 26.65 -2.91 -2.60
N HIS A 131 26.81 -3.86 -1.72
CA HIS A 131 26.52 -5.26 -2.03
C HIS A 131 25.01 -5.45 -2.02
N ASP A 132 24.45 -6.14 -3.02
CA ASP A 132 23.03 -6.52 -3.02
C ASP A 132 22.78 -7.46 -1.83
N PRO A 133 22.05 -7.03 -0.79
CA PRO A 133 21.87 -7.88 0.38
C PRO A 133 20.95 -9.05 0.02
N PRO A 134 21.36 -10.27 0.32
CA PRO A 134 20.42 -11.38 0.31
C PRO A 134 19.41 -11.22 1.45
N ASN A 135 18.26 -11.89 1.38
CA ASN A 135 17.27 -11.93 2.46
C ASN A 135 17.84 -12.45 3.81
N THR A 136 19.08 -12.91 3.78
CA THR A 136 19.88 -13.19 4.99
C THR A 136 19.97 -12.01 5.93
N GLU A 137 19.90 -10.74 5.45
CA GLU A 137 19.82 -9.56 6.32
C GLU A 137 18.50 -9.53 7.10
N MET A 138 17.39 -9.84 6.44
CA MET A 138 16.08 -9.95 7.11
C MET A 138 16.10 -11.06 8.17
N ILE A 139 16.65 -12.22 7.84
CA ILE A 139 16.78 -13.35 8.78
C ILE A 139 17.68 -12.95 9.97
N SER A 140 18.78 -12.28 9.74
CA SER A 140 19.67 -11.78 10.79
C SER A 140 18.99 -10.73 11.66
N LEU A 141 18.19 -9.86 11.07
CA LEU A 141 17.40 -8.87 11.79
C LEU A 141 16.34 -9.55 12.67
N LEU A 142 15.59 -10.51 12.12
CA LEU A 142 14.56 -11.26 12.86
C LEU A 142 15.17 -12.01 14.06
N LYS A 143 16.36 -12.58 13.92
CA LYS A 143 17.09 -13.21 15.02
C LYS A 143 17.34 -12.25 16.18
N ARG A 144 17.59 -10.97 15.90
CA ARG A 144 17.80 -9.94 16.95
C ARG A 144 16.50 -9.39 17.53
N LEU A 145 15.45 -9.28 16.71
CA LEU A 145 14.18 -8.67 17.10
C LEU A 145 13.22 -9.63 17.77
N THR A 146 13.29 -10.90 17.45
CA THR A 146 12.37 -11.93 17.94
C THR A 146 13.17 -13.00 18.71
N HIS A 147 13.04 -14.24 18.28
CA HIS A 147 13.79 -15.37 18.81
C HIS A 147 14.52 -16.08 17.67
N LEU A 148 15.64 -16.73 17.98
CA LEU A 148 16.41 -17.52 17.02
C LEU A 148 15.51 -18.53 16.25
N GLU A 149 14.55 -19.09 16.95
CA GLU A 149 13.60 -20.05 16.40
C GLU A 149 12.74 -19.45 15.29
N VAL A 150 12.21 -18.24 15.47
CA VAL A 150 11.41 -17.52 14.44
C VAL A 150 12.23 -17.30 13.19
N ALA A 151 13.47 -16.84 13.34
CA ALA A 151 14.37 -16.61 12.20
C ALA A 151 14.70 -17.91 11.47
N ASN A 152 14.92 -19.01 12.21
CA ASN A 152 15.19 -20.32 11.62
C ASN A 152 13.95 -20.90 10.95
N THR A 153 12.76 -20.76 11.54
CA THR A 153 11.49 -21.18 10.96
C THR A 153 11.26 -20.48 9.63
N TYR A 154 11.42 -19.15 9.59
CA TYR A 154 11.27 -18.37 8.35
C TYR A 154 12.28 -18.80 7.29
N ARG A 155 13.56 -19.00 7.64
CA ARG A 155 14.60 -19.50 6.72
C ARG A 155 14.22 -20.87 6.14
N ASN A 156 13.82 -21.81 7.01
CA ASN A 156 13.45 -23.14 6.59
C ASN A 156 12.19 -23.13 5.71
N PHE A 157 11.23 -22.27 6.05
CA PHE A 157 10.06 -22.04 5.23
C PHE A 157 10.44 -21.63 3.81
N LEU A 158 11.25 -20.57 3.64
CA LEU A 158 11.68 -20.11 2.30
C LEU A 158 12.38 -21.22 1.52
N LYS A 159 13.22 -22.00 2.18
CA LYS A 159 13.92 -23.14 1.57
C LYS A 159 12.94 -24.23 1.12
N ASN A 160 11.99 -24.59 1.97
CA ASN A 160 11.00 -25.65 1.69
C ASN A 160 10.03 -25.27 0.57
N GLU A 161 9.63 -23.99 0.50
CA GLU A 161 8.80 -23.48 -0.59
C GLU A 161 9.61 -23.21 -1.88
N GLY A 162 10.91 -23.49 -1.88
CA GLY A 162 11.78 -23.30 -3.06
C GLY A 162 12.00 -21.82 -3.43
N VAL A 163 11.80 -20.90 -2.49
CA VAL A 163 12.06 -19.46 -2.70
C VAL A 163 13.57 -19.26 -2.83
N LYS A 164 14.00 -18.65 -3.95
CA LYS A 164 15.40 -18.47 -4.32
C LYS A 164 15.64 -17.15 -5.01
N LYS A 165 16.90 -16.80 -5.23
CA LYS A 165 17.27 -15.66 -6.08
C LYS A 165 16.82 -15.90 -7.52
N LEU A 166 16.19 -14.89 -8.11
CA LEU A 166 15.79 -14.90 -9.52
C LEU A 166 16.69 -13.97 -10.34
N LYS A 167 17.04 -14.40 -11.56
CA LYS A 167 17.72 -13.55 -12.54
C LYS A 167 16.70 -12.91 -13.44
N ILE A 168 16.67 -11.57 -13.50
CA ILE A 168 15.71 -10.81 -14.31
C ILE A 168 16.49 -9.86 -15.22
N LYS A 169 16.16 -9.89 -16.50
CA LYS A 169 16.71 -8.96 -17.50
C LYS A 169 16.05 -7.58 -17.32
N THR A 170 16.87 -6.54 -17.13
CA THR A 170 16.42 -5.18 -16.86
C THR A 170 15.47 -4.64 -17.93
N HIS A 171 15.76 -4.91 -19.21
CA HIS A 171 14.95 -4.44 -20.34
C HIS A 171 13.56 -5.09 -20.44
N ARG A 172 13.33 -6.20 -19.74
CA ARG A 172 12.05 -6.93 -19.72
C ARG A 172 11.16 -6.58 -18.53
N ALA A 173 11.66 -5.78 -17.62
CA ALA A 173 11.00 -5.53 -16.34
C ALA A 173 10.63 -4.06 -16.11
N ALA A 174 9.58 -3.86 -15.32
CA ALA A 174 9.28 -2.63 -14.61
C ALA A 174 9.18 -2.93 -13.11
N VAL A 175 9.34 -1.92 -12.26
CA VAL A 175 9.27 -2.06 -10.80
C VAL A 175 8.18 -1.16 -10.25
N LEU A 176 7.38 -1.70 -9.34
CA LEU A 176 6.41 -0.96 -8.54
C LEU A 176 6.80 -1.05 -7.06
N VAL A 177 7.09 0.08 -6.46
CA VAL A 177 7.35 0.18 -5.01
C VAL A 177 6.07 0.60 -4.31
N ILE A 178 5.55 -0.28 -3.47
CA ILE A 178 4.26 -0.12 -2.79
C ILE A 178 4.44 0.63 -1.49
N ASP A 179 3.80 1.78 -1.37
CA ASP A 179 3.64 2.61 -0.18
C ASP A 179 4.96 2.86 0.59
N PRO A 180 6.05 3.38 -0.05
CA PRO A 180 7.30 3.68 0.63
C PRO A 180 7.18 5.00 1.41
N GLN A 181 6.28 5.01 2.40
CA GLN A 181 5.87 6.21 3.14
C GLN A 181 6.38 6.19 4.58
N ARG A 182 6.73 7.37 5.07
CA ARG A 182 7.15 7.62 6.44
C ARG A 182 6.15 7.10 7.49
N SER A 183 4.87 7.09 7.16
CA SER A 183 3.81 6.58 8.05
C SER A 183 4.08 5.16 8.55
N PHE A 184 4.70 4.31 7.75
CA PHE A 184 4.92 2.90 8.09
C PHE A 184 6.15 2.65 8.96
N THR A 185 7.06 3.60 9.07
CA THR A 185 8.35 3.43 9.75
C THR A 185 8.56 4.35 10.94
N GLN A 186 7.97 5.54 10.93
CA GLN A 186 8.15 6.54 11.99
C GLN A 186 6.92 7.45 12.19
N GLY A 187 5.86 7.24 11.43
CA GLY A 187 4.65 8.05 11.45
C GLY A 187 3.61 7.61 12.47
N VAL A 188 2.37 8.05 12.25
CA VAL A 188 1.24 7.78 13.14
C VAL A 188 0.94 6.29 13.25
N TRP A 189 1.05 5.55 12.16
CA TRP A 189 0.80 4.10 12.16
C TRP A 189 1.81 3.36 13.04
N MET A 190 3.11 3.68 12.97
CA MET A 190 4.13 3.11 13.85
C MET A 190 3.82 3.44 15.31
N ARG A 191 3.50 4.70 15.63
CA ARG A 191 3.14 5.10 17.00
C ARG A 191 1.86 4.41 17.50
N SER A 192 0.91 4.10 16.63
CA SER A 192 -0.32 3.40 17.01
C SER A 192 -0.09 1.96 17.47
N ILE A 193 1.06 1.35 17.15
CA ILE A 193 1.45 0.03 17.63
C ILE A 193 1.78 0.06 19.15
N GLY A 194 2.08 1.24 19.69
CA GLY A 194 2.47 1.45 21.09
C GLY A 194 3.97 1.41 21.32
N ALA A 195 4.41 1.10 22.54
CA ALA A 195 5.82 1.15 22.96
C ALA A 195 6.78 0.28 22.10
N GLU A 196 6.27 -0.81 21.53
CA GLU A 196 7.04 -1.70 20.65
C GLU A 196 7.12 -1.21 19.20
N GLY A 197 6.45 -0.10 18.84
CA GLY A 197 6.29 0.35 17.46
C GLY A 197 7.61 0.42 16.69
N GLU A 198 8.64 1.03 17.26
CA GLU A 198 9.96 1.14 16.63
C GLU A 198 10.59 -0.22 16.34
N ARG A 199 10.50 -1.15 17.28
CA ARG A 199 11.00 -2.51 17.10
C ARG A 199 10.22 -3.25 16.03
N GLN A 200 8.90 -3.10 16.05
CA GLN A 200 8.00 -3.78 15.13
C GLN A 200 8.21 -3.37 13.65
N VAL A 201 8.59 -2.12 13.38
CA VAL A 201 8.77 -1.63 12.01
C VAL A 201 10.18 -1.84 11.44
N LYS A 202 11.15 -2.31 12.22
CA LYS A 202 12.54 -2.56 11.76
C LYS A 202 12.63 -3.39 10.48
N PRO A 203 11.82 -4.46 10.27
CA PRO A 203 11.86 -5.19 9.01
C PRO A 203 11.35 -4.36 7.81
N ILE A 204 10.43 -3.41 8.03
CA ILE A 204 9.98 -2.48 6.99
C ILE A 204 11.09 -1.49 6.67
N GLN A 205 11.76 -0.92 7.68
CA GLN A 205 12.90 -0.03 7.50
C GLN A 205 14.02 -0.70 6.69
N LEU A 206 14.39 -1.94 7.05
CA LEU A 206 15.39 -2.71 6.30
C LEU A 206 15.00 -2.90 4.83
N ALA A 207 13.74 -3.21 4.55
CA ALA A 207 13.25 -3.38 3.19
C ALA A 207 13.29 -2.05 2.41
N PHE A 208 12.96 -0.92 3.05
CA PHE A 208 13.03 0.41 2.46
C PHE A 208 14.49 0.82 2.19
N ASP A 209 15.40 0.61 3.13
CA ASP A 209 16.84 0.85 2.92
C ASP A 209 17.38 0.04 1.74
N THR A 210 16.98 -1.22 1.63
CA THR A 210 17.38 -2.09 0.51
C THR A 210 16.79 -1.59 -0.80
N CYS A 211 15.51 -1.21 -0.82
CA CYS A 211 14.86 -0.65 -1.98
C CYS A 211 15.51 0.68 -2.41
N ALA A 212 15.82 1.56 -1.46
CA ALA A 212 16.49 2.83 -1.70
C ALA A 212 17.89 2.63 -2.31
N ARG A 213 18.67 1.71 -1.76
CA ARG A 213 19.97 1.33 -2.33
C ARG A 213 19.82 0.82 -3.76
N TRP A 214 18.83 -0.04 -3.99
CA TRP A 214 18.55 -0.57 -5.32
C TRP A 214 18.16 0.54 -6.31
N LEU A 215 17.27 1.45 -5.91
CA LEU A 215 16.86 2.60 -6.73
C LEU A 215 18.05 3.48 -7.09
N HIS A 216 18.91 3.80 -6.12
CA HIS A 216 20.11 4.60 -6.34
C HIS A 216 21.04 3.96 -7.41
N LYS A 217 21.22 2.63 -7.34
CA LYS A 217 22.06 1.88 -8.27
C LYS A 217 21.48 1.79 -9.68
N ASN A 218 20.13 1.71 -9.79
CA ASN A 218 19.42 1.42 -11.04
C ASN A 218 18.63 2.62 -11.59
N SER A 219 18.85 3.82 -11.06
CA SER A 219 18.19 5.05 -11.52
C SER A 219 18.35 5.24 -13.03
N GLY A 220 17.23 5.44 -13.72
CA GLY A 220 17.18 5.61 -15.17
C GLY A 220 17.41 4.36 -16.01
N ARG A 221 17.72 3.20 -15.40
CA ARG A 221 17.94 1.92 -16.10
C ARG A 221 16.68 1.07 -16.18
N ILE A 222 15.86 1.15 -15.17
CA ILE A 222 14.63 0.36 -15.03
C ILE A 222 13.47 1.30 -14.76
N GLU A 223 12.40 1.12 -15.51
CA GLU A 223 11.16 1.87 -15.30
C GLU A 223 10.60 1.57 -13.92
N THR A 224 10.45 2.60 -13.11
CA THR A 224 10.00 2.45 -11.71
C THR A 224 8.87 3.41 -11.42
N MET A 225 7.83 2.89 -10.81
CA MET A 225 6.69 3.64 -10.29
C MET A 225 6.45 3.33 -8.82
N PHE A 226 5.67 4.17 -8.18
CA PHE A 226 5.39 4.12 -6.76
C PHE A 226 3.89 4.13 -6.50
N THR A 227 3.48 3.64 -5.33
CA THR A 227 2.15 3.95 -4.83
C THR A 227 2.23 4.78 -3.56
N ARG A 228 1.16 5.51 -3.27
CA ARG A 228 0.89 6.11 -1.97
C ARG A 228 -0.49 5.68 -1.48
N CYS A 229 -0.53 5.25 -0.24
CA CYS A 229 -1.76 5.09 0.51
C CYS A 229 -2.08 6.43 1.19
N PRO A 230 -3.28 7.02 1.02
CA PRO A 230 -3.65 8.28 1.65
C PRO A 230 -3.88 8.13 3.16
N PHE A 231 -3.02 7.44 3.84
CA PHE A 231 -3.15 7.03 5.23
C PHE A 231 -1.80 7.09 5.94
N PRO A 232 -1.80 7.43 7.23
CA PRO A 232 -2.71 8.34 7.89
C PRO A 232 -2.37 9.81 7.57
N PRO A 233 -3.25 10.78 7.90
CA PRO A 233 -2.94 12.20 7.74
C PRO A 233 -1.63 12.59 8.41
N GLY A 234 -0.87 13.50 7.80
CA GLY A 234 0.42 13.97 8.32
C GLY A 234 1.59 12.99 8.16
N SER A 235 1.39 11.84 7.52
CA SER A 235 2.43 10.84 7.29
C SER A 235 2.48 10.38 5.83
N TYR A 236 1.96 11.21 4.95
CA TYR A 236 1.87 10.94 3.51
C TYR A 236 3.21 11.04 2.78
N ASP A 237 4.20 11.66 3.42
CA ASP A 237 5.53 11.86 2.84
C ASP A 237 6.25 10.55 2.55
N TRP A 238 7.18 10.60 1.59
CA TRP A 238 8.12 9.53 1.36
C TRP A 238 8.93 9.22 2.62
N ASP A 239 9.27 7.98 2.82
CA ASP A 239 10.14 7.57 3.93
C ASP A 239 11.53 8.18 3.78
N ASP A 240 12.19 8.44 4.92
CA ASP A 240 13.50 9.09 4.97
C ASP A 240 14.58 8.29 4.23
N ALA A 241 14.43 6.96 4.12
CA ALA A 241 15.31 6.12 3.32
C ALA A 241 15.37 6.55 1.84
N PHE A 242 14.33 7.19 1.33
CA PHE A 242 14.24 7.65 -0.06
C PHE A 242 14.62 9.11 -0.26
N THR A 243 15.08 9.80 0.78
CA THR A 243 15.52 11.19 0.70
C THR A 243 16.65 11.35 -0.33
N GLY A 244 16.47 12.28 -1.25
CA GLY A 244 17.41 12.52 -2.35
C GLY A 244 17.40 11.46 -3.47
N ILE A 245 16.53 10.45 -3.38
CA ILE A 245 16.29 9.43 -4.41
C ILE A 245 14.96 9.69 -5.10
N ILE A 246 13.91 9.93 -4.31
CA ILE A 246 12.59 10.30 -4.80
C ILE A 246 12.43 11.81 -4.57
N ASP A 247 12.16 12.56 -5.62
CA ASP A 247 11.87 14.00 -5.52
C ASP A 247 10.37 14.27 -5.31
N GLY A 248 10.03 15.53 -4.99
CA GLY A 248 8.63 15.95 -4.77
C GLY A 248 7.76 15.90 -6.03
N LYS A 249 8.35 15.71 -7.22
CA LYS A 249 7.65 15.61 -8.51
C LYS A 249 7.47 14.17 -8.96
N GLN A 250 7.93 13.20 -8.18
CA GLN A 250 7.83 11.79 -8.51
C GLN A 250 6.38 11.37 -8.69
N LEU A 251 6.05 10.82 -9.85
CA LEU A 251 4.72 10.29 -10.14
C LEU A 251 4.46 9.01 -9.33
N TYR A 252 3.23 8.86 -8.89
CA TYR A 252 2.79 7.70 -8.12
C TYR A 252 1.30 7.44 -8.34
N PHE A 253 0.87 6.21 -8.05
CA PHE A 253 -0.54 5.83 -8.04
C PHE A 253 -1.11 5.98 -6.63
N ILE A 254 -2.30 6.59 -6.52
CA ILE A 254 -3.03 6.62 -5.24
C ILE A 254 -3.73 5.27 -5.05
N LYS A 255 -3.48 4.67 -3.90
CA LYS A 255 -4.00 3.35 -3.52
C LYS A 255 -4.64 3.44 -2.12
N PRO A 256 -5.93 3.76 -2.01
CA PRO A 256 -6.60 3.94 -0.72
C PRO A 256 -6.83 2.65 0.06
N GLY A 257 -6.79 1.51 -0.62
CA GLY A 257 -6.93 0.17 -0.03
C GLY A 257 -5.65 -0.66 -0.19
N ASN A 258 -5.77 -1.97 0.02
CA ASN A 258 -4.63 -2.89 -0.05
C ASN A 258 -4.24 -3.27 -1.50
N SER A 259 -5.05 -2.94 -2.50
CA SER A 259 -4.82 -3.29 -3.89
C SER A 259 -4.51 -2.07 -4.75
N VAL A 260 -3.46 -2.16 -5.56
CA VAL A 260 -3.12 -1.12 -6.54
C VAL A 260 -4.14 -1.07 -7.70
N LEU A 261 -4.94 -2.10 -7.91
CA LEU A 261 -6.01 -2.10 -8.92
C LEU A 261 -7.24 -1.27 -8.49
N SER A 262 -7.27 -0.76 -7.28
CA SER A 262 -8.38 0.03 -6.75
C SER A 262 -7.89 1.41 -6.25
N PRO A 263 -8.52 2.49 -6.70
CA PRO A 263 -9.59 2.56 -7.72
C PRO A 263 -9.08 2.24 -9.13
N SER A 264 -9.97 1.84 -10.00
CA SER A 264 -9.62 1.50 -11.39
C SER A 264 -9.12 2.69 -12.22
N THR A 265 -9.37 3.89 -11.73
CA THR A 265 -9.05 5.18 -12.37
C THR A 265 -7.70 5.77 -11.92
N ASN A 266 -6.89 5.02 -11.17
CA ASN A 266 -5.63 5.54 -10.64
C ASN A 266 -4.46 5.55 -11.66
N GLY A 267 -4.67 5.06 -12.88
CA GLY A 267 -3.68 5.04 -13.96
C GLY A 267 -2.73 3.83 -13.93
N PHE A 268 -2.85 2.93 -12.94
CA PHE A 268 -1.98 1.77 -12.83
C PHE A 268 -2.15 0.78 -13.99
N ARG A 269 -3.38 0.50 -14.39
CA ARG A 269 -3.67 -0.45 -15.48
C ARG A 269 -3.10 0.04 -16.80
N GLU A 270 -3.27 1.31 -17.09
CA GLU A 270 -2.76 1.98 -18.28
C GLU A 270 -1.23 1.99 -18.29
N TRP A 271 -0.59 2.18 -17.14
CA TRP A 271 0.85 2.09 -17.03
C TRP A 271 1.34 0.67 -17.30
N VAL A 272 0.71 -0.35 -16.72
CA VAL A 272 1.07 -1.76 -16.99
C VAL A 272 0.91 -2.08 -18.46
N GLN A 273 -0.22 -1.69 -19.07
CA GLN A 273 -0.46 -1.93 -20.50
C GLN A 273 0.65 -1.29 -21.34
N ARG A 274 0.98 -0.03 -21.08
CA ARG A 274 2.01 0.71 -21.84
C ARG A 274 3.39 0.06 -21.75
N PHE A 275 3.84 -0.38 -20.58
CA PHE A 275 5.14 -1.05 -20.52
C PHE A 275 5.11 -2.42 -21.20
N MET A 276 3.97 -3.12 -21.19
CA MET A 276 3.82 -4.37 -21.94
C MET A 276 3.86 -4.15 -23.44
N ASP A 277 3.21 -3.11 -23.94
CA ASP A 277 3.24 -2.72 -25.36
C ASP A 277 4.67 -2.35 -25.80
N ASN A 278 5.51 -1.88 -24.87
CA ASN A 278 6.95 -1.64 -25.06
C ASN A 278 7.82 -2.92 -24.90
N GLY A 279 7.22 -4.10 -24.94
CA GLY A 279 7.93 -5.38 -24.92
C GLY A 279 8.37 -5.88 -23.56
N LYS A 280 8.01 -5.21 -22.46
CA LYS A 280 8.24 -5.70 -21.11
C LYS A 280 7.10 -6.64 -20.69
N ASN A 281 7.43 -7.66 -19.91
CA ASN A 281 6.43 -8.64 -19.45
C ASN A 281 6.64 -9.11 -18.01
N ILE A 282 7.51 -8.44 -17.26
CA ILE A 282 7.78 -8.73 -15.86
C ILE A 282 7.48 -7.46 -15.05
N LEU A 283 6.62 -7.59 -14.04
CA LEU A 283 6.38 -6.55 -13.05
C LEU A 283 6.92 -6.99 -11.70
N VAL A 284 7.98 -6.35 -11.24
CA VAL A 284 8.51 -6.59 -9.90
C VAL A 284 7.80 -5.68 -8.92
N MET A 285 7.28 -6.25 -7.84
CA MET A 285 6.67 -5.52 -6.73
C MET A 285 7.52 -5.63 -5.48
N ALA A 286 7.66 -4.51 -4.79
CA ALA A 286 8.39 -4.34 -3.53
C ALA A 286 7.64 -3.37 -2.61
N GLY A 287 8.14 -3.09 -1.41
CA GLY A 287 7.59 -2.08 -0.48
C GLY A 287 6.90 -2.67 0.74
N CYS A 288 5.81 -2.04 1.19
CA CYS A 288 5.12 -2.48 2.40
C CYS A 288 3.57 -2.43 2.27
N THR A 289 2.84 -3.20 3.07
CA THR A 289 3.36 -4.29 3.91
C THR A 289 3.26 -5.61 3.16
N LEU A 290 4.29 -6.45 3.27
CA LEU A 290 4.41 -7.70 2.52
C LEU A 290 3.16 -8.59 2.65
N ASN A 291 2.66 -8.77 3.88
CA ASN A 291 1.51 -9.63 4.17
C ASN A 291 0.14 -8.99 3.85
N SER A 292 0.11 -7.74 3.38
CA SER A 292 -1.13 -7.01 3.08
C SER A 292 -1.09 -6.36 1.69
N CYS A 293 -0.58 -5.13 1.57
CA CYS A 293 -0.63 -4.34 0.33
C CYS A 293 0.17 -5.00 -0.81
N VAL A 294 1.38 -5.49 -0.53
CA VAL A 294 2.21 -6.17 -1.53
C VAL A 294 1.55 -7.47 -1.98
N ARG A 295 1.13 -8.32 -1.01
CA ARG A 295 0.40 -9.56 -1.29
C ARG A 295 -0.85 -9.33 -2.14
N LYS A 296 -1.72 -8.40 -1.70
CA LYS A 296 -3.00 -8.15 -2.36
C LYS A 296 -2.80 -7.60 -3.77
N SER A 297 -1.92 -6.61 -3.91
CA SER A 297 -1.63 -6.00 -5.21
C SER A 297 -1.01 -7.00 -6.18
N SER A 298 -0.07 -7.82 -5.73
CA SER A 298 0.60 -8.80 -6.60
C SER A 298 -0.35 -9.88 -7.08
N ILE A 299 -1.17 -10.46 -6.18
CA ILE A 299 -2.15 -11.51 -6.53
C ILE A 299 -3.19 -10.96 -7.52
N GLU A 300 -3.78 -9.82 -7.23
CA GLU A 300 -4.83 -9.26 -8.09
C GLU A 300 -4.27 -8.80 -9.43
N THR A 301 -3.07 -8.22 -9.47
CA THR A 301 -2.42 -7.84 -10.73
C THR A 301 -2.10 -9.08 -11.57
N GLN A 302 -1.54 -10.14 -10.97
CA GLN A 302 -1.26 -11.38 -11.69
C GLN A 302 -2.53 -11.97 -12.31
N ARG A 303 -3.63 -12.00 -11.55
CA ARG A 303 -4.94 -12.49 -12.05
C ARG A 303 -5.52 -11.61 -13.14
N TYR A 304 -5.43 -10.29 -12.99
CA TYR A 304 -6.00 -9.34 -13.95
C TYR A 304 -5.31 -9.39 -15.32
N PHE A 305 -3.99 -9.59 -15.32
CA PHE A 305 -3.17 -9.60 -16.55
C PHE A 305 -2.72 -11.02 -16.98
N GLN A 306 -3.31 -12.08 -16.41
CA GLN A 306 -2.87 -13.46 -16.70
C GLN A 306 -2.92 -13.81 -18.18
N ASP A 307 -3.98 -13.37 -18.90
CA ASP A 307 -4.18 -13.65 -20.32
C ASP A 307 -3.24 -12.84 -21.22
N ARG A 308 -2.58 -11.83 -20.69
CA ARG A 308 -1.64 -10.93 -21.38
C ARG A 308 -0.18 -11.32 -21.18
N LYS A 309 0.10 -12.48 -20.60
CA LYS A 309 1.45 -13.00 -20.33
C LYS A 309 2.30 -12.10 -19.42
N LEU A 310 1.70 -11.27 -18.58
CA LEU A 310 2.41 -10.57 -17.52
C LEU A 310 2.81 -11.57 -16.44
N GLN A 311 4.07 -11.51 -16.01
CA GLN A 311 4.54 -12.19 -14.82
C GLN A 311 4.79 -11.19 -13.71
N VAL A 312 4.06 -11.31 -12.62
CA VAL A 312 4.31 -10.54 -11.39
C VAL A 312 5.34 -11.28 -10.54
N VAL A 313 6.32 -10.55 -10.06
CA VAL A 313 7.38 -11.04 -9.16
C VAL A 313 7.37 -10.20 -7.90
N VAL A 314 7.44 -10.81 -6.73
CA VAL A 314 7.65 -10.11 -5.46
C VAL A 314 9.07 -10.34 -4.99
N ASP A 315 9.81 -9.26 -4.73
CA ASP A 315 11.16 -9.29 -4.16
C ASP A 315 11.09 -9.17 -2.64
N LEU A 316 11.37 -10.26 -1.95
CA LEU A 316 11.32 -10.32 -0.48
C LEU A 316 12.40 -9.47 0.18
N SER A 317 13.55 -9.26 -0.49
CA SER A 317 14.61 -8.42 0.07
C SER A 317 14.24 -6.95 0.16
N MET A 318 13.32 -6.52 -0.70
CA MET A 318 12.80 -5.16 -0.76
C MET A 318 11.35 -5.04 -0.25
N SER A 319 10.82 -6.08 0.41
CA SER A 319 9.43 -6.11 0.90
C SER A 319 9.39 -6.37 2.40
N GLY A 320 8.80 -5.46 3.15
CA GLY A 320 8.79 -5.50 4.62
C GLY A 320 7.42 -5.74 5.22
N ALA A 321 7.42 -6.33 6.42
CA ALA A 321 6.26 -6.47 7.29
C ALA A 321 6.67 -6.20 8.74
N ARG A 322 5.72 -6.00 9.68
CA ARG A 322 6.05 -5.88 11.10
C ARG A 322 6.72 -7.14 11.62
N ALA A 323 7.61 -7.02 12.60
CA ALA A 323 8.29 -8.16 13.21
C ALA A 323 7.31 -9.23 13.71
N ALA A 324 6.19 -8.84 14.32
CA ALA A 324 5.13 -9.75 14.77
C ALA A 324 4.51 -10.58 13.62
N ASN A 325 4.53 -10.09 12.39
CA ASN A 325 3.97 -10.81 11.24
C ASN A 325 4.84 -11.98 10.76
N PHE A 326 6.06 -12.10 11.28
CA PHE A 326 6.95 -13.25 11.07
C PHE A 326 6.80 -14.31 12.16
N MET A 327 6.04 -14.01 13.23
CA MET A 327 5.82 -14.95 14.32
C MET A 327 4.67 -15.91 14.00
N PRO A 328 4.79 -17.20 14.34
CA PRO A 328 3.68 -18.15 14.21
C PRO A 328 2.42 -17.68 14.95
N SER A 329 1.26 -17.93 14.37
CA SER A 329 -0.03 -17.55 14.95
C SER A 329 -1.09 -18.61 14.66
N PHE A 330 -1.95 -18.86 15.62
CA PHE A 330 -3.10 -19.79 15.43
C PHE A 330 -4.05 -19.29 14.33
N LEU A 331 -4.12 -17.98 14.08
CA LEU A 331 -4.92 -17.39 12.99
C LEU A 331 -4.50 -17.88 11.59
N TYR A 332 -3.28 -18.37 11.47
CA TYR A 332 -2.70 -18.87 10.22
C TYR A 332 -2.34 -20.36 10.33
N GLY A 333 -3.02 -21.11 11.20
CA GLY A 333 -2.78 -22.55 11.37
C GLY A 333 -1.37 -22.88 11.85
N GLY A 334 -0.78 -22.04 12.70
CA GLY A 334 0.58 -22.21 13.21
C GLY A 334 1.67 -21.63 12.31
N SER A 335 1.34 -21.15 11.11
CA SER A 335 2.25 -20.36 10.27
C SER A 335 2.27 -18.89 10.69
N SER A 336 3.20 -18.12 10.18
CA SER A 336 3.17 -16.67 10.31
C SER A 336 2.31 -16.01 9.22
N ALA A 337 1.90 -14.74 9.46
CA ALA A 337 1.19 -13.95 8.45
C ALA A 337 2.00 -13.78 7.15
N VAL A 338 3.32 -13.67 7.26
CA VAL A 338 4.23 -13.56 6.10
C VAL A 338 4.31 -14.88 5.36
N GLU A 339 4.44 -16.02 6.05
CA GLU A 339 4.45 -17.34 5.41
C GLU A 339 3.14 -17.63 4.67
N SER A 340 2.00 -17.32 5.30
CA SER A 340 0.69 -17.43 4.65
C SER A 340 0.61 -16.57 3.39
N ALA A 341 1.07 -15.31 3.48
CA ALA A 341 1.08 -14.39 2.34
C ALA A 341 1.95 -14.91 1.17
N VAL A 342 3.13 -15.45 1.46
CA VAL A 342 4.01 -16.05 0.45
C VAL A 342 3.33 -17.22 -0.24
N ARG A 343 2.73 -18.15 0.53
CA ARG A 343 1.99 -19.28 -0.06
C ARG A 343 0.83 -18.84 -0.93
N GLU A 344 0.05 -17.84 -0.47
CA GLU A 344 -1.06 -17.30 -1.26
C GLU A 344 -0.60 -16.66 -2.58
N MET A 345 0.51 -15.92 -2.56
CA MET A 345 1.10 -15.34 -3.76
C MET A 345 1.56 -16.43 -4.73
N MET A 346 2.28 -17.43 -4.26
CA MET A 346 2.74 -18.55 -5.09
C MET A 346 1.57 -19.37 -5.64
N GLY A 347 0.54 -19.63 -4.84
CA GLY A 347 -0.70 -20.29 -5.27
C GLY A 347 -1.46 -19.50 -6.34
N ALA A 348 -1.31 -18.18 -6.36
CA ALA A 348 -1.83 -17.29 -7.40
C ALA A 348 -0.90 -17.11 -8.61
N LYS A 349 0.16 -17.92 -8.74
CA LYS A 349 1.17 -17.86 -9.80
C LYS A 349 2.03 -16.59 -9.82
N VAL A 350 2.07 -15.86 -8.71
CA VAL A 350 3.06 -14.82 -8.49
C VAL A 350 4.40 -15.48 -8.20
N TRP A 351 5.47 -15.07 -8.87
CA TRP A 351 6.79 -15.53 -8.50
C TRP A 351 7.26 -14.78 -7.26
N VAL A 352 7.78 -15.51 -6.29
CA VAL A 352 8.35 -14.94 -5.08
C VAL A 352 9.85 -15.20 -5.09
N ALA A 353 10.62 -14.13 -5.10
CA ALA A 353 12.06 -14.17 -5.08
C ALA A 353 12.60 -13.87 -3.68
N ASP A 354 13.61 -14.59 -3.24
CA ASP A 354 14.41 -14.24 -2.07
C ASP A 354 15.10 -12.87 -2.25
N ALA A 355 15.67 -12.70 -3.43
CA ALA A 355 16.18 -11.43 -3.98
C ALA A 355 16.24 -11.50 -5.50
N ILE A 356 16.32 -10.36 -6.18
CA ILE A 356 16.48 -10.30 -7.64
C ILE A 356 17.91 -9.93 -8.00
N GLN A 357 18.53 -10.76 -8.85
CA GLN A 357 19.75 -10.44 -9.55
C GLN A 357 19.40 -9.85 -10.92
N TRP A 358 19.66 -8.58 -11.06
CA TRP A 358 19.41 -7.84 -12.31
C TRP A 358 20.56 -8.07 -13.31
N ILE A 359 20.21 -8.42 -14.57
CA ILE A 359 21.14 -8.74 -15.66
C ILE A 359 20.77 -8.02 -16.96
#